data_74d1a039eb5d2e1cbc9ae40d15a7b072
#
_entry.id   74d1a039eb5d2e1cbc9ae40d15a7b072
#
_cell.length_a   1.000
_cell.length_b   1.000
_cell.length_c   1.000
_cell.angle_alpha   90.00
_cell.angle_beta   90.00
_cell.angle_gamma   90.00
#
_symmetry.space_group_name_H-M   'P 1'
#
loop_
_entity.id
_entity.type
_entity.pdbx_description
1 polymer ?
#
loop_
_entity_poly.entity_id
_entity_poly.type
_entity_poly.pdbx_seq_one_letter_code
_entity_poly.pdbx_strand_id
1 'polypeptide(L)'
;MNVIGVITRGKYGHRLIETVREYSDFSVLTADLPEFVPGFIEEPDEYLEALDFDRRVFSAEIIITYSLHPDLTSAIAKLAAEAGVRSLIVPGGPSKASIPELKKISEVSGMDIEVDEICCSLEPNAFNRPFADIFGLPVLKVRTKDGKIADVKVVKGAPCGSTWHMAKEIVGTLVKDAPPKAGLLIQHYPCRAARGELGGIHESGELHKQAFIRALENEE
;
A
#
# COMPACT_ATOMS: atom_id res chain seq x y z
N MET A 1 -7.07 -10.11 -17.70
CA MET A 1 -6.13 -8.97 -17.62
C MET A 1 -6.26 -8.44 -16.21
N ASN A 2 -5.19 -8.43 -15.41
CA ASN A 2 -5.29 -8.03 -14.01
C ASN A 2 -5.44 -6.49 -13.94
N VAL A 3 -6.61 -6.02 -13.56
CA VAL A 3 -6.93 -4.59 -13.45
C VAL A 3 -7.05 -4.23 -11.98
N ILE A 4 -6.33 -3.20 -11.56
CA ILE A 4 -6.49 -2.61 -10.22
C ILE A 4 -7.02 -1.19 -10.32
N GLY A 5 -7.79 -0.78 -9.33
CA GLY A 5 -8.28 0.58 -9.16
C GLY A 5 -7.47 1.32 -8.10
N VAL A 6 -7.11 2.57 -8.35
CA VAL A 6 -6.46 3.42 -7.36
C VAL A 6 -7.23 4.72 -7.24
N ILE A 7 -7.79 4.96 -6.06
CA ILE A 7 -8.46 6.22 -5.74
C ILE A 7 -7.47 7.10 -4.99
N THR A 8 -7.11 8.24 -5.59
CA THR A 8 -6.12 9.18 -5.06
C THR A 8 -6.78 10.36 -4.39
N ARG A 9 -6.04 11.08 -3.53
CA ARG A 9 -6.45 12.36 -2.98
C ARG A 9 -5.25 13.27 -2.78
N GLY A 10 -5.26 14.41 -3.46
CA GLY A 10 -4.13 15.33 -3.47
C GLY A 10 -2.85 14.61 -3.91
N LYS A 11 -1.79 14.67 -3.12
CA LYS A 11 -0.50 14.02 -3.42
C LYS A 11 -0.44 12.51 -3.10
N TYR A 12 -1.51 11.93 -2.57
CA TYR A 12 -1.51 10.55 -2.08
C TYR A 12 -2.04 9.57 -3.13
N GLY A 13 -1.36 8.45 -3.30
CA GLY A 13 -1.68 7.39 -4.27
C GLY A 13 -0.80 7.40 -5.52
N HIS A 14 -0.27 8.54 -5.96
CA HIS A 14 0.50 8.64 -7.21
C HIS A 14 1.75 7.75 -7.25
N ARG A 15 2.52 7.67 -6.14
CA ARG A 15 3.68 6.78 -6.06
C ARG A 15 3.31 5.30 -6.17
N LEU A 16 2.16 4.91 -5.61
CA LEU A 16 1.68 3.56 -5.78
C LEU A 16 1.41 3.29 -7.26
N ILE A 17 0.75 4.20 -7.95
CA ILE A 17 0.46 4.09 -9.39
C ILE A 17 1.76 3.94 -10.19
N GLU A 18 2.75 4.80 -9.92
CA GLU A 18 4.07 4.74 -10.58
C GLU A 18 4.77 3.40 -10.31
N THR A 19 4.81 2.97 -9.04
CA THR A 19 5.44 1.71 -8.63
C THR A 19 4.78 0.50 -9.27
N VAL A 20 3.44 0.47 -9.29
CA VAL A 20 2.70 -0.63 -9.92
C VAL A 20 2.97 -0.71 -11.42
N ARG A 21 3.00 0.43 -12.11
CA ARG A 21 3.31 0.50 -13.54
C ARG A 21 4.75 0.11 -13.86
N GLU A 22 5.71 0.39 -12.97
CA GLU A 22 7.12 0.07 -13.15
C GLU A 22 7.45 -1.40 -12.87
N TYR A 23 6.79 -2.00 -11.87
CA TYR A 23 7.19 -3.32 -11.34
C TYR A 23 6.14 -4.42 -11.54
N SER A 24 5.10 -4.18 -12.33
CA SER A 24 4.09 -5.20 -12.67
C SER A 24 3.42 -4.95 -14.02
N ASP A 25 2.68 -5.95 -14.49
CA ASP A 25 1.87 -5.89 -15.72
C ASP A 25 0.39 -5.52 -15.44
N PHE A 26 0.09 -4.93 -14.29
CA PHE A 26 -1.27 -4.49 -13.99
C PHE A 26 -1.70 -3.31 -14.84
N SER A 27 -2.92 -3.38 -15.36
CA SER A 27 -3.63 -2.19 -15.84
C SER A 27 -4.18 -1.42 -14.65
N VAL A 28 -3.90 -0.11 -14.59
CA VAL A 28 -4.31 0.75 -13.47
C VAL A 28 -5.39 1.72 -13.91
N LEU A 29 -6.59 1.58 -13.35
CA LEU A 29 -7.65 2.59 -13.41
C LEU A 29 -7.47 3.56 -12.25
N THR A 30 -7.64 4.84 -12.50
CA THR A 30 -7.43 5.88 -11.48
C THR A 30 -8.66 6.77 -11.35
N ALA A 31 -8.90 7.22 -10.13
CA ALA A 31 -9.88 8.24 -9.83
C ALA A 31 -9.30 9.22 -8.81
N ASP A 32 -9.49 10.52 -9.05
CA ASP A 32 -8.95 11.57 -8.20
C ASP A 32 -10.06 12.22 -7.39
N LEU A 33 -9.94 12.16 -6.05
CA LEU A 33 -10.81 12.89 -5.13
C LEU A 33 -10.28 14.31 -4.91
N PRO A 34 -11.15 15.27 -4.60
CA PRO A 34 -10.74 16.62 -4.20
C PRO A 34 -9.74 16.58 -3.05
N GLU A 35 -8.67 17.38 -3.14
CA GLU A 35 -7.69 17.48 -2.05
C GLU A 35 -8.33 17.97 -0.75
N PHE A 36 -9.23 18.96 -0.86
CA PHE A 36 -9.96 19.54 0.27
C PHE A 36 -11.37 18.96 0.33
N VAL A 37 -11.70 18.35 1.46
CA VAL A 37 -13.03 17.86 1.81
C VAL A 37 -13.41 18.39 3.20
N PRO A 38 -14.70 18.52 3.52
CA PRO A 38 -15.15 18.87 4.89
C PRO A 38 -14.57 17.89 5.91
N GLY A 39 -14.29 18.36 7.13
CA GLY A 39 -13.79 17.47 8.21
C GLY A 39 -14.84 16.50 8.74
N PHE A 40 -16.10 16.78 8.48
CA PHE A 40 -17.27 15.93 8.73
C PHE A 40 -18.21 16.03 7.53
N ILE A 41 -18.72 14.91 7.06
CA ILE A 41 -19.64 14.82 5.92
C ILE A 41 -20.93 14.18 6.43
N GLU A 42 -22.00 14.97 6.49
CA GLU A 42 -23.29 14.56 7.06
C GLU A 42 -23.94 13.42 6.24
N GLU A 43 -23.92 13.56 4.90
CA GLU A 43 -24.46 12.57 3.96
C GLU A 43 -23.34 12.08 3.02
N PRO A 44 -22.49 11.13 3.46
CA PRO A 44 -21.29 10.73 2.69
C PRO A 44 -21.59 10.12 1.31
N ASP A 45 -22.70 9.40 1.20
CA ASP A 45 -23.08 8.74 -0.05
C ASP A 45 -23.52 9.81 -1.08
N GLU A 46 -24.37 10.77 -0.68
CA GLU A 46 -24.79 11.88 -1.54
C GLU A 46 -23.61 12.80 -1.90
N TYR A 47 -22.72 13.05 -0.94
CA TYR A 47 -21.53 13.85 -1.17
C TYR A 47 -20.63 13.19 -2.23
N LEU A 48 -20.40 11.86 -2.11
CA LEU A 48 -19.58 11.12 -3.07
C LEU A 48 -20.26 11.04 -4.45
N GLU A 49 -21.58 10.96 -4.49
CA GLU A 49 -22.36 11.00 -5.75
C GLU A 49 -22.24 12.33 -6.48
N ALA A 50 -22.18 13.43 -5.74
CA ALA A 50 -22.04 14.78 -6.29
C ALA A 50 -20.62 15.10 -6.78
N LEU A 51 -19.61 14.30 -6.40
CA LEU A 51 -18.23 14.49 -6.85
C LEU A 51 -18.08 14.04 -8.33
N ASP A 52 -17.40 14.88 -9.11
CA ASP A 52 -16.96 14.54 -10.46
C ASP A 52 -15.62 13.76 -10.37
N PHE A 53 -15.69 12.44 -10.40
CA PHE A 53 -14.51 11.56 -10.46
C PHE A 53 -14.78 10.33 -11.35
N ASP A 54 -13.73 9.70 -11.82
CA ASP A 54 -13.83 8.58 -12.77
C ASP A 54 -14.33 7.30 -12.10
N ARG A 55 -15.64 7.03 -12.22
CA ARG A 55 -16.29 5.84 -11.63
C ARG A 55 -15.88 4.52 -12.29
N ARG A 56 -15.19 4.55 -13.43
CA ARG A 56 -14.64 3.33 -14.04
C ARG A 56 -13.66 2.61 -13.12
N VAL A 57 -13.10 3.29 -12.12
CA VAL A 57 -12.25 2.68 -11.09
C VAL A 57 -12.92 1.50 -10.40
N PHE A 58 -14.24 1.51 -10.24
CA PHE A 58 -15.02 0.43 -9.64
C PHE A 58 -15.21 -0.80 -10.53
N SER A 59 -14.74 -0.78 -11.78
CA SER A 59 -14.69 -1.99 -12.62
C SER A 59 -13.44 -2.86 -12.36
N ALA A 60 -12.54 -2.43 -11.48
CA ALA A 60 -11.39 -3.20 -11.04
C ALA A 60 -11.78 -4.28 -10.02
N GLU A 61 -11.05 -5.40 -10.01
CA GLU A 61 -11.28 -6.46 -9.00
C GLU A 61 -10.72 -6.08 -7.63
N ILE A 62 -9.65 -5.29 -7.59
CA ILE A 62 -8.99 -4.83 -6.37
C ILE A 62 -8.89 -3.31 -6.43
N ILE A 63 -9.31 -2.63 -5.37
CA ILE A 63 -9.20 -1.18 -5.24
C ILE A 63 -8.31 -0.82 -4.06
N ILE A 64 -7.39 0.11 -4.27
CA ILE A 64 -6.61 0.76 -3.22
C ILE A 64 -7.09 2.20 -3.10
N THR A 65 -7.60 2.60 -1.92
CA THR A 65 -8.14 3.96 -1.73
C THR A 65 -7.32 4.81 -0.78
N TYR A 66 -6.88 5.96 -1.26
CA TYR A 66 -6.30 7.03 -0.47
C TYR A 66 -7.34 8.14 -0.19
N SER A 67 -8.59 7.78 0.06
CA SER A 67 -9.64 8.72 0.48
C SER A 67 -9.23 9.54 1.70
N LEU A 68 -8.53 8.90 2.66
CA LEU A 68 -7.95 9.50 3.87
C LEU A 68 -8.98 10.25 4.73
N HIS A 69 -10.23 9.83 4.66
CA HIS A 69 -11.36 10.39 5.39
C HIS A 69 -12.34 9.27 5.78
N PRO A 70 -12.72 9.10 7.05
CA PRO A 70 -13.53 7.96 7.48
C PRO A 70 -14.87 7.88 6.74
N ASP A 71 -15.59 9.01 6.59
CA ASP A 71 -16.89 9.04 5.93
C ASP A 71 -16.79 8.69 4.44
N LEU A 72 -15.82 9.27 3.71
CA LEU A 72 -15.58 8.93 2.30
C LEU A 72 -15.10 7.50 2.11
N THR A 73 -14.31 6.95 3.02
CA THR A 73 -13.86 5.57 2.95
C THR A 73 -15.05 4.61 3.02
N SER A 74 -16.01 4.89 3.91
CA SER A 74 -17.24 4.09 4.01
C SER A 74 -18.12 4.20 2.76
N ALA A 75 -18.32 5.40 2.23
CA ALA A 75 -19.10 5.59 1.01
C ALA A 75 -18.45 4.90 -0.22
N ILE A 76 -17.11 5.00 -0.35
CA ILE A 76 -16.35 4.28 -1.39
C ILE A 76 -16.49 2.77 -1.22
N ALA A 77 -16.44 2.27 0.02
CA ALA A 77 -16.59 0.83 0.28
C ALA A 77 -17.99 0.32 -0.13
N LYS A 78 -19.06 1.09 0.10
CA LYS A 78 -20.41 0.75 -0.36
C LYS A 78 -20.47 0.66 -1.88
N LEU A 79 -19.98 1.68 -2.60
CA LEU A 79 -19.96 1.67 -4.07
C LEU A 79 -19.09 0.52 -4.63
N ALA A 80 -17.94 0.24 -4.00
CA ALA A 80 -17.09 -0.87 -4.38
C ALA A 80 -17.80 -2.22 -4.21
N ALA A 81 -18.52 -2.40 -3.09
CA ALA A 81 -19.30 -3.60 -2.82
C ALA A 81 -20.44 -3.78 -3.83
N GLU A 82 -21.20 -2.72 -4.14
CA GLU A 82 -22.27 -2.72 -5.14
C GLU A 82 -21.76 -3.04 -6.55
N ALA A 83 -20.54 -2.60 -6.88
CA ALA A 83 -19.89 -2.89 -8.14
C ALA A 83 -19.27 -4.31 -8.23
N GLY A 84 -19.27 -5.08 -7.13
CA GLY A 84 -18.72 -6.43 -7.09
C GLY A 84 -17.20 -6.48 -6.98
N VAL A 85 -16.56 -5.43 -6.45
CA VAL A 85 -15.12 -5.42 -6.13
C VAL A 85 -14.81 -6.52 -5.13
N ARG A 86 -13.73 -7.26 -5.34
CA ARG A 86 -13.34 -8.40 -4.50
C ARG A 86 -12.57 -7.99 -3.25
N SER A 87 -11.69 -6.99 -3.37
CA SER A 87 -10.88 -6.50 -2.25
C SER A 87 -10.73 -4.99 -2.29
N LEU A 88 -10.90 -4.36 -1.13
CA LEU A 88 -10.65 -2.93 -0.90
C LEU A 88 -9.53 -2.78 0.12
N ILE A 89 -8.43 -2.15 -0.29
CA ILE A 89 -7.27 -1.88 0.56
C ILE A 89 -7.27 -0.40 0.94
N VAL A 90 -7.20 -0.12 2.25
CA VAL A 90 -7.28 1.24 2.82
C VAL A 90 -5.99 1.56 3.59
N PRO A 91 -4.98 2.15 2.95
CA PRO A 91 -3.76 2.60 3.62
C PRO A 91 -4.00 3.83 4.49
N GLY A 92 -3.30 3.91 5.61
CA GLY A 92 -3.32 5.09 6.50
C GLY A 92 -3.96 4.86 7.85
N GLY A 93 -4.38 3.62 8.11
CA GLY A 93 -4.81 3.14 9.41
C GLY A 93 -6.24 3.46 9.81
N PRO A 94 -6.64 3.00 11.01
CA PRO A 94 -8.02 3.09 11.49
C PRO A 94 -8.57 4.52 11.59
N SER A 95 -7.69 5.52 11.73
CA SER A 95 -8.13 6.93 11.77
C SER A 95 -8.69 7.45 10.43
N LYS A 96 -8.56 6.66 9.36
CA LYS A 96 -9.04 7.00 8.00
C LYS A 96 -10.24 6.15 7.57
N ALA A 97 -10.78 5.35 8.49
CA ALA A 97 -11.85 4.41 8.20
C ALA A 97 -12.76 4.21 9.41
N SER A 98 -14.06 4.12 9.19
CA SER A 98 -15.01 3.66 10.21
C SER A 98 -14.97 2.13 10.26
N ILE A 99 -14.10 1.55 11.10
CA ILE A 99 -13.91 0.09 11.17
C ILE A 99 -15.22 -0.67 11.36
N PRO A 100 -16.15 -0.27 12.28
CA PRO A 100 -17.41 -0.99 12.46
C PRO A 100 -18.29 -0.99 11.20
N GLU A 101 -18.30 0.11 10.45
CA GLU A 101 -19.07 0.23 9.21
C GLU A 101 -18.46 -0.59 8.09
N LEU A 102 -17.14 -0.52 7.89
CA LEU A 102 -16.43 -1.35 6.92
C LEU A 102 -16.61 -2.84 7.18
N LYS A 103 -16.56 -3.26 8.45
CA LYS A 103 -16.83 -4.65 8.83
C LYS A 103 -18.24 -5.08 8.43
N LYS A 104 -19.26 -4.26 8.68
CA LYS A 104 -20.64 -4.53 8.27
C LYS A 104 -20.76 -4.64 6.74
N ILE A 105 -20.12 -3.74 5.99
CA ILE A 105 -20.12 -3.80 4.53
C ILE A 105 -19.46 -5.10 4.05
N SER A 106 -18.32 -5.48 4.59
CA SER A 106 -17.62 -6.72 4.28
C SER A 106 -18.50 -7.97 4.55
N GLU A 107 -19.14 -8.03 5.73
CA GLU A 107 -20.01 -9.15 6.12
C GLU A 107 -21.23 -9.31 5.19
N VAL A 108 -21.80 -8.21 4.72
CA VAL A 108 -22.98 -8.22 3.85
C VAL A 108 -22.64 -8.52 2.40
N SER A 109 -21.53 -7.94 1.89
CA SER A 109 -21.17 -8.05 0.48
C SER A 109 -20.25 -9.23 0.17
N GLY A 110 -19.53 -9.75 1.16
CA GLY A 110 -18.45 -10.71 0.98
C GLY A 110 -17.16 -10.11 0.43
N MET A 111 -17.08 -8.77 0.26
CA MET A 111 -15.88 -8.08 -0.14
C MET A 111 -14.85 -8.09 1.00
N ASP A 112 -13.60 -8.44 0.68
CA ASP A 112 -12.48 -8.32 1.60
C ASP A 112 -12.10 -6.84 1.78
N ILE A 113 -11.99 -6.38 3.03
CA ILE A 113 -11.60 -4.99 3.32
C ILE A 113 -10.43 -5.00 4.30
N GLU A 114 -9.27 -4.54 3.85
CA GLU A 114 -8.07 -4.41 4.67
C GLU A 114 -7.77 -2.95 4.98
N VAL A 115 -7.57 -2.66 6.27
CA VAL A 115 -7.23 -1.31 6.76
C VAL A 115 -5.91 -1.37 7.49
N ASP A 116 -4.84 -0.94 6.81
CA ASP A 116 -3.48 -0.99 7.32
C ASP A 116 -2.91 0.40 7.60
N GLU A 117 -2.15 0.55 8.69
CA GLU A 117 -1.37 1.77 8.94
C GLU A 117 -0.28 1.96 7.89
N ILE A 118 0.30 0.85 7.42
CA ILE A 118 1.38 0.82 6.45
C ILE A 118 1.09 -0.19 5.35
N CYS A 119 1.12 0.23 4.12
CA CYS A 119 0.85 -0.65 2.96
C CYS A 119 1.92 -1.74 2.72
N CYS A 120 3.06 -1.68 3.42
CA CYS A 120 4.09 -2.72 3.38
C CYS A 120 3.88 -3.85 4.40
N SER A 121 2.79 -3.86 5.14
CA SER A 121 2.34 -5.00 5.97
C SER A 121 1.42 -5.95 5.22
N LEU A 122 0.88 -5.55 4.08
CA LEU A 122 -0.08 -6.33 3.30
C LEU A 122 0.43 -7.75 3.02
N GLU A 123 -0.35 -8.73 3.41
CA GLU A 123 -0.11 -10.15 3.13
C GLU A 123 -1.12 -10.70 2.11
N PRO A 124 -0.72 -11.68 1.27
CA PRO A 124 -1.61 -12.23 0.28
C PRO A 124 -2.69 -13.11 0.92
N ASN A 125 -3.95 -12.88 0.51
CA ASN A 125 -5.09 -13.70 0.83
C ASN A 125 -5.86 -14.15 -0.44
N ALA A 126 -7.00 -14.79 -0.32
CA ALA A 126 -7.77 -15.28 -1.46
C ALA A 126 -8.37 -14.16 -2.33
N PHE A 127 -8.53 -12.94 -1.79
CA PHE A 127 -9.22 -11.83 -2.43
C PHE A 127 -8.28 -10.79 -3.03
N ASN A 128 -7.15 -10.49 -2.34
CA ASN A 128 -6.19 -9.46 -2.75
C ASN A 128 -5.10 -9.94 -3.70
N ARG A 129 -5.00 -11.26 -3.94
CA ARG A 129 -4.15 -11.81 -5.03
C ARG A 129 -4.76 -11.48 -6.39
N PRO A 130 -3.94 -11.20 -7.39
CA PRO A 130 -2.47 -11.30 -7.47
C PRO A 130 -1.71 -10.05 -6.99
N PHE A 131 -2.38 -8.98 -6.56
CA PHE A 131 -1.70 -7.73 -6.15
C PHE A 131 -0.74 -7.97 -4.98
N ALA A 132 -1.19 -8.62 -3.91
CA ALA A 132 -0.39 -8.88 -2.72
C ALA A 132 0.71 -9.94 -2.91
N ASP A 133 0.75 -10.64 -4.05
CA ASP A 133 1.87 -11.51 -4.41
C ASP A 133 3.11 -10.71 -4.86
N ILE A 134 2.90 -9.47 -5.35
CA ILE A 134 3.96 -8.58 -5.84
C ILE A 134 4.22 -7.43 -4.86
N PHE A 135 3.15 -6.89 -4.26
CA PHE A 135 3.18 -5.71 -3.40
C PHE A 135 2.73 -6.03 -1.97
N GLY A 136 3.49 -5.58 -0.97
CA GLY A 136 3.17 -5.79 0.44
C GLY A 136 4.40 -6.06 1.28
N LEU A 137 4.32 -7.09 2.15
CA LEU A 137 5.41 -7.47 3.06
C LEU A 137 6.68 -7.81 2.27
N PRO A 138 7.81 -7.13 2.52
CA PRO A 138 9.00 -7.24 1.68
C PRO A 138 9.62 -8.63 1.70
N VAL A 139 9.93 -9.13 0.51
CA VAL A 139 10.72 -10.35 0.29
C VAL A 139 11.87 -10.01 -0.65
N LEU A 140 13.08 -10.27 -0.20
CA LEU A 140 14.33 -9.90 -0.88
C LEU A 140 15.18 -11.14 -1.16
N LYS A 141 15.98 -11.06 -2.23
CA LYS A 141 17.16 -11.91 -2.44
C LYS A 141 18.37 -11.01 -2.48
N VAL A 142 19.34 -11.30 -1.63
CA VAL A 142 20.58 -10.53 -1.49
C VAL A 142 21.74 -11.36 -2.02
N ARG A 143 22.68 -10.71 -2.67
CA ARG A 143 23.96 -11.30 -3.05
C ARG A 143 25.10 -10.46 -2.50
N THR A 144 26.03 -11.11 -1.85
CA THR A 144 27.22 -10.44 -1.29
C THR A 144 28.49 -10.73 -2.09
N LYS A 145 29.44 -9.83 -2.00
CA LYS A 145 30.78 -9.98 -2.56
C LYS A 145 31.80 -9.16 -1.74
N ASP A 146 32.90 -9.74 -1.38
CA ASP A 146 34.00 -9.09 -0.65
C ASP A 146 33.51 -8.38 0.64
N GLY A 147 32.56 -9.02 1.38
CA GLY A 147 32.00 -8.50 2.63
C GLY A 147 31.03 -7.31 2.46
N LYS A 148 30.57 -7.02 1.23
CA LYS A 148 29.63 -5.97 0.88
C LYS A 148 28.42 -6.52 0.14
N ILE A 149 27.32 -5.76 0.19
CA ILE A 149 26.15 -6.03 -0.63
C ILE A 149 26.48 -5.74 -2.09
N ALA A 150 26.45 -6.79 -2.91
CA ALA A 150 26.73 -6.69 -4.35
C ALA A 150 25.46 -6.43 -5.17
N ASP A 151 24.32 -7.01 -4.74
CA ASP A 151 23.04 -6.88 -5.45
C ASP A 151 21.88 -7.18 -4.50
N VAL A 152 20.72 -6.57 -4.75
CA VAL A 152 19.47 -6.84 -4.05
C VAL A 152 18.34 -6.93 -5.05
N LYS A 153 17.79 -8.15 -5.21
CA LYS A 153 16.59 -8.38 -6.00
C LYS A 153 15.35 -8.29 -5.10
N VAL A 154 14.44 -7.38 -5.41
CA VAL A 154 13.13 -7.32 -4.76
C VAL A 154 12.23 -8.37 -5.41
N VAL A 155 11.77 -9.33 -4.63
CA VAL A 155 10.79 -10.35 -5.05
C VAL A 155 9.38 -9.86 -4.78
N LYS A 156 9.16 -9.26 -3.61
CA LYS A 156 7.95 -8.55 -3.22
C LYS A 156 8.34 -7.29 -2.46
N GLY A 157 7.65 -6.17 -2.70
CA GLY A 157 8.01 -4.91 -2.07
C GLY A 157 6.83 -4.01 -1.76
N ALA A 158 7.10 -2.97 -0.99
CA ALA A 158 6.10 -1.99 -0.60
C ALA A 158 5.50 -1.28 -1.82
N PRO A 159 4.17 -1.17 -1.94
CA PRO A 159 3.52 -0.58 -3.11
C PRO A 159 3.82 0.91 -3.32
N CYS A 160 4.41 1.59 -2.34
CA CYS A 160 4.89 2.98 -2.48
C CYS A 160 6.27 3.10 -3.16
N GLY A 161 6.94 1.99 -3.49
CA GLY A 161 8.26 1.97 -4.14
C GLY A 161 9.46 2.02 -3.17
N SER A 162 9.23 2.17 -1.87
CA SER A 162 10.33 2.33 -0.89
C SER A 162 11.29 1.14 -0.87
N THR A 163 10.81 -0.08 -1.06
CA THR A 163 11.64 -1.29 -1.08
C THR A 163 12.63 -1.27 -2.24
N TRP A 164 12.20 -0.88 -3.44
CA TRP A 164 13.09 -0.78 -4.62
C TRP A 164 14.10 0.37 -4.48
N HIS A 165 13.68 1.50 -3.89
CA HIS A 165 14.59 2.58 -3.54
C HIS A 165 15.67 2.09 -2.57
N MET A 166 15.27 1.45 -1.47
CA MET A 166 16.20 0.88 -0.48
C MET A 166 17.15 -0.14 -1.14
N ALA A 167 16.65 -1.02 -2.00
CA ALA A 167 17.44 -2.02 -2.70
C ALA A 167 18.56 -1.41 -3.56
N LYS A 168 18.29 -0.28 -4.21
CA LYS A 168 19.29 0.47 -5.00
C LYS A 168 20.34 1.16 -4.11
N GLU A 169 19.90 1.83 -3.04
CA GLU A 169 20.77 2.64 -2.17
C GLU A 169 21.66 1.82 -1.22
N ILE A 170 21.36 0.53 -1.02
CA ILE A 170 22.09 -0.30 -0.06
C ILE A 170 23.30 -1.00 -0.67
N VAL A 171 23.38 -1.07 -2.01
CA VAL A 171 24.50 -1.70 -2.73
C VAL A 171 25.83 -1.04 -2.34
N GLY A 172 26.86 -1.85 -2.15
CA GLY A 172 28.18 -1.39 -1.71
C GLY A 172 28.33 -1.21 -0.19
N THR A 173 27.23 -1.32 0.58
CA THR A 173 27.27 -1.27 2.06
C THR A 173 27.90 -2.55 2.61
N LEU A 174 28.64 -2.45 3.72
CA LEU A 174 29.15 -3.63 4.44
C LEU A 174 27.98 -4.50 4.92
N VAL A 175 28.10 -5.81 4.80
CA VAL A 175 27.06 -6.77 5.20
C VAL A 175 26.54 -6.53 6.60
N LYS A 176 27.44 -6.29 7.57
CA LYS A 176 27.07 -6.04 8.98
C LYS A 176 26.26 -4.77 9.19
N ASP A 177 26.42 -3.76 8.32
CA ASP A 177 25.77 -2.45 8.43
C ASP A 177 24.50 -2.36 7.56
N ALA A 178 24.27 -3.34 6.69
CA ALA A 178 23.19 -3.31 5.73
C ALA A 178 21.78 -3.41 6.37
N PRO A 179 21.49 -4.31 7.33
CA PRO A 179 20.16 -4.39 7.92
C PRO A 179 19.71 -3.09 8.62
N PRO A 180 20.49 -2.46 9.53
CA PRO A 180 20.07 -1.20 10.14
C PRO A 180 19.96 -0.06 9.11
N LYS A 181 20.84 -0.02 8.09
CA LYS A 181 20.75 0.95 7.00
C LYS A 181 19.49 0.76 6.17
N ALA A 182 19.06 -0.49 5.90
CA ALA A 182 17.81 -0.78 5.19
C ALA A 182 16.62 -0.14 5.92
N GLY A 183 16.48 -0.35 7.23
CA GLY A 183 15.42 0.28 8.02
C GLY A 183 15.48 1.81 7.98
N LEU A 184 16.67 2.39 8.10
CA LEU A 184 16.85 3.85 8.06
C LEU A 184 16.47 4.46 6.70
N LEU A 185 16.82 3.83 5.58
CA LEU A 185 16.45 4.26 4.24
C LEU A 185 14.92 4.32 4.06
N ILE A 186 14.20 3.33 4.64
CA ILE A 186 12.74 3.33 4.62
C ILE A 186 12.16 4.49 5.43
N GLN A 187 12.70 4.75 6.63
CA GLN A 187 12.24 5.84 7.49
C GLN A 187 12.45 7.24 6.84
N HIS A 188 13.47 7.38 6.01
CA HIS A 188 13.72 8.62 5.26
C HIS A 188 12.93 8.70 3.96
N TYR A 189 12.42 7.59 3.43
CA TYR A 189 11.62 7.60 2.22
C TYR A 189 10.31 8.37 2.43
N PRO A 190 9.84 9.17 1.46
CA PRO A 190 8.60 9.93 1.59
C PRO A 190 7.37 9.01 1.49
N CYS A 191 7.21 8.16 2.47
CA CYS A 191 6.11 7.24 2.67
C CYS A 191 4.89 7.93 3.31
N ARG A 192 3.70 7.31 3.20
CA ARG A 192 2.46 7.79 3.82
C ARG A 192 2.33 7.41 5.30
N ALA A 193 3.12 6.45 5.77
CA ALA A 193 3.12 6.00 7.17
C ALA A 193 3.24 7.18 8.15
N ALA A 194 2.51 7.10 9.25
CA ALA A 194 2.57 8.11 10.31
C ALA A 194 4.00 8.25 10.85
N ARG A 195 4.41 9.51 11.09
CA ARG A 195 5.73 9.84 11.66
C ARG A 195 5.55 10.28 13.11
N GLY A 196 6.41 9.86 14.00
CA GLY A 196 6.37 10.09 15.43
C GLY A 196 6.86 8.85 16.15
N GLU A 197 7.05 8.90 17.46
CA GLU A 197 7.67 7.79 18.24
C GLU A 197 6.96 6.44 18.07
N LEU A 198 5.62 6.46 17.95
CA LEU A 198 4.80 5.26 17.75
C LEU A 198 4.24 5.17 16.32
N GLY A 199 4.82 5.93 15.38
CA GLY A 199 4.29 5.97 14.02
C GLY A 199 4.68 4.75 13.19
N GLY A 200 3.80 4.34 12.27
CA GLY A 200 3.99 3.20 11.37
C GLY A 200 5.25 3.27 10.50
N ILE A 201 5.91 4.46 10.41
CA ILE A 201 7.20 4.59 9.72
C ILE A 201 8.31 3.77 10.39
N HIS A 202 8.29 3.64 11.71
CA HIS A 202 9.26 2.81 12.45
C HIS A 202 8.99 1.33 12.24
N GLU A 203 7.72 0.93 12.24
CA GLU A 203 7.30 -0.43 11.91
C GLU A 203 7.70 -0.78 10.48
N SER A 204 7.43 0.11 9.52
CA SER A 204 7.86 -0.06 8.13
C SER A 204 9.38 -0.23 8.01
N GLY A 205 10.17 0.55 8.76
CA GLY A 205 11.62 0.41 8.84
C GLY A 205 12.05 -0.95 9.39
N GLU A 206 11.41 -1.41 10.46
CA GLU A 206 11.72 -2.71 11.08
C GLU A 206 11.34 -3.89 10.17
N LEU A 207 10.19 -3.85 9.50
CA LEU A 207 9.80 -4.88 8.53
C LEU A 207 10.84 -5.05 7.41
N HIS A 208 11.35 -3.95 6.87
CA HIS A 208 12.39 -4.00 5.84
C HIS A 208 13.74 -4.45 6.36
N LYS A 209 14.14 -4.03 7.56
CA LYS A 209 15.34 -4.52 8.25
C LYS A 209 15.27 -6.03 8.45
N GLN A 210 14.14 -6.55 8.94
CA GLN A 210 13.93 -7.99 9.14
C GLN A 210 13.90 -8.76 7.81
N ALA A 211 13.29 -8.20 6.77
CA ALA A 211 13.32 -8.79 5.43
C ALA A 211 14.76 -8.89 4.90
N PHE A 212 15.60 -7.90 5.19
CA PHE A 212 17.01 -7.89 4.80
C PHE A 212 17.82 -8.94 5.57
N ILE A 213 17.60 -9.09 6.89
CA ILE A 213 18.23 -10.13 7.72
C ILE A 213 17.90 -11.51 7.18
N ARG A 214 16.60 -11.79 6.97
CA ARG A 214 16.16 -13.09 6.39
C ARG A 214 16.79 -13.36 5.03
N ALA A 215 16.97 -12.33 4.20
CA ALA A 215 17.57 -12.49 2.87
C ALA A 215 19.07 -12.81 2.94
N LEU A 216 19.80 -12.28 3.93
CA LEU A 216 21.20 -12.62 4.19
C LEU A 216 21.37 -14.04 4.74
N GLU A 217 20.47 -14.50 5.62
CA GLU A 217 20.47 -15.85 6.17
C GLU A 217 20.22 -16.92 5.11
N ASN A 218 19.50 -16.56 4.03
CA ASN A 218 19.15 -17.46 2.93
C ASN A 218 19.98 -17.17 1.65
N GLU A 219 21.12 -16.48 1.78
CA GLU A 219 22.04 -16.26 0.66
C GLU A 219 22.67 -17.61 0.23
N GLU A 220 22.45 -17.99 -1.05
CA GLU A 220 23.00 -19.19 -1.68
C GLU A 220 24.34 -18.89 -2.38
#